data_acb694091a2cdf45764f3977cd8e0e38
#
_entry.id   acb694091a2cdf45764f3977cd8e0e38
#
_cell.length_a   1.000
_cell.length_b   1.000
_cell.length_c   1.000
_cell.angle_alpha   90.00
_cell.angle_beta   90.00
_cell.angle_gamma   90.00
#
_symmetry.space_group_name_H-M   'P 1'
#
loop_
_entity.id
_entity.type
_entity.pdbx_description
1 polymer ?
#
loop_
_entity_poly.entity_id
_entity_poly.type
_entity_poly.pdbx_seq_one_letter_code
_entity_poly.pdbx_strand_id
1 'polypeptide(L)' 'MSTITLIVIPGSGARTINISDDTTVVDLVNQENLHGREIIINGEGIPTNVWSTTNVPASSEVFATGSVKGNWAF' A
#
# COMPACT_ATOMS: atom_id res chain seq x y z
N MET A 1 -17.54 6.29 -2.70
CA MET A 1 -16.57 5.28 -3.14
C MET A 1 -15.50 5.95 -3.98
N SER A 2 -14.26 5.61 -3.73
CA SER A 2 -13.13 6.27 -4.38
C SER A 2 -12.24 5.24 -5.03
N THR A 3 -11.35 5.70 -5.89
CA THR A 3 -10.36 4.83 -6.50
C THR A 3 -8.97 5.34 -6.21
N ILE A 4 -8.02 4.41 -6.22
CA ILE A 4 -6.60 4.74 -6.13
C ILE A 4 -5.86 3.95 -7.20
N THR A 5 -4.64 4.37 -7.48
CA THR A 5 -3.74 3.57 -8.32
C THR A 5 -2.79 2.84 -7.39
N LEU A 6 -2.85 1.53 -7.40
CA LEU A 6 -1.96 0.69 -6.60
C LEU A 6 -0.88 0.10 -7.50
N ILE A 7 0.36 0.31 -7.13
CA ILE A 7 1.51 -0.18 -7.88
C ILE A 7 2.29 -1.14 -6.99
N VAL A 8 2.30 -2.40 -7.37
CA VAL A 8 2.95 -3.46 -6.59
C VAL A 8 4.19 -3.92 -7.34
N ILE A 9 5.36 -3.68 -6.75
CA ILE A 9 6.64 -4.01 -7.36
C ILE A 9 7.55 -4.67 -6.31
N PRO A 10 8.03 -5.87 -6.52
CA PRO A 10 7.66 -6.79 -7.61
C PRO A 10 6.28 -7.36 -7.39
N GLY A 11 5.55 -7.61 -8.44
CA GLY A 11 4.23 -8.17 -8.33
C GLY A 11 3.36 -7.80 -9.50
N SER A 12 2.10 -7.50 -9.22
CA SER A 12 1.09 -7.31 -10.26
C SER A 12 1.22 -5.99 -11.03
N GLY A 13 2.15 -5.11 -10.65
CA GLY A 13 2.29 -3.84 -11.34
C GLY A 13 1.19 -2.85 -10.95
N ALA A 14 0.84 -1.97 -11.85
CA ALA A 14 -0.10 -0.89 -11.58
C ALA A 14 -1.54 -1.34 -11.84
N ARG A 15 -2.43 -1.08 -10.89
CA ARG A 15 -3.85 -1.37 -11.01
C ARG A 15 -4.66 -0.25 -10.38
N THR A 16 -5.86 -0.05 -10.90
CA THR A 16 -6.82 0.84 -10.26
C THR A 16 -7.73 0.00 -9.38
N ILE A 17 -7.85 0.36 -8.11
CA ILE A 17 -8.73 -0.36 -7.19
C ILE A 17 -9.68 0.61 -6.51
N ASN A 18 -10.81 0.06 -6.06
CA ASN A 18 -11.83 0.83 -5.35
C ASN A 18 -11.59 0.76 -3.86
N ILE A 19 -11.78 1.87 -3.20
CA ILE A 19 -11.71 1.95 -1.74
C ILE A 19 -12.90 2.76 -1.24
N SER A 20 -13.16 2.67 0.07
CA SER A 20 -14.14 3.52 0.71
C SER A 20 -13.43 4.69 1.39
N ASP A 21 -14.20 5.68 1.82
CA ASP A 21 -13.63 6.89 2.41
C ASP A 21 -12.90 6.61 3.73
N ASP A 22 -13.28 5.54 4.40
CA ASP A 22 -12.67 5.18 5.68
C ASP A 22 -11.68 4.03 5.57
N THR A 23 -11.26 3.68 4.36
CA THR A 23 -10.25 2.64 4.19
C THR A 23 -8.91 3.13 4.73
N THR A 24 -8.35 2.37 5.67
CA THR A 24 -7.03 2.66 6.21
C THR A 24 -5.96 1.90 5.42
N VAL A 25 -4.70 2.26 5.67
CA VAL A 25 -3.59 1.56 5.03
C VAL A 25 -3.59 0.09 5.40
N VAL A 26 -3.90 -0.22 6.68
CA VAL A 26 -3.93 -1.63 7.11
C VAL A 26 -5.07 -2.38 6.41
N ASP A 27 -6.19 -1.72 6.15
CA ASP A 27 -7.28 -2.34 5.40
C ASP A 27 -6.84 -2.68 3.99
N LEU A 28 -6.13 -1.75 3.36
CA LEU A 28 -5.63 -1.96 2.01
C LEU A 28 -4.61 -3.11 1.98
N VAL A 29 -3.72 -3.14 2.95
CA VAL A 29 -2.70 -4.20 3.05
C VAL A 29 -3.38 -5.56 3.17
N ASN A 30 -4.41 -5.67 4.00
CA ASN A 30 -5.14 -6.92 4.16
C ASN A 30 -5.91 -7.30 2.92
N GLN A 31 -6.57 -6.32 2.30
CA GLN A 31 -7.38 -6.57 1.12
C GLN A 31 -6.54 -7.07 -0.06
N GLU A 32 -5.38 -6.47 -0.27
CA GLU A 32 -4.54 -6.77 -1.41
C GLU A 32 -3.36 -7.67 -1.08
N ASN A 33 -3.31 -8.17 0.15
CA ASN A 33 -2.25 -9.08 0.60
C ASN A 33 -0.86 -8.47 0.42
N LEU A 34 -0.68 -7.29 0.99
CA LEU A 34 0.58 -6.55 0.84
C LEU A 34 1.46 -6.66 2.09
N HIS A 35 1.28 -7.73 2.85
CA HIS A 35 2.05 -7.93 4.09
C HIS A 35 3.54 -8.06 3.77
N GLY A 36 4.36 -7.43 4.60
CA GLY A 36 5.80 -7.46 4.44
C GLY A 36 6.34 -6.46 3.44
N ARG A 37 5.47 -5.66 2.84
CA ARG A 37 5.89 -4.65 1.88
C ARG A 37 5.90 -3.28 2.51
N GLU A 38 6.66 -2.38 1.91
CA GLU A 38 6.64 -0.98 2.32
C GLU A 38 5.58 -0.24 1.52
N ILE A 39 4.85 0.63 2.21
CA ILE A 39 3.76 1.39 1.59
C ILE A 39 4.19 2.84 1.47
N ILE A 40 4.05 3.37 0.27
CA ILE A 40 4.39 4.77 -0.03
C ILE A 40 3.17 5.38 -0.70
N ILE A 41 2.65 6.46 -0.13
CA ILE A 41 1.46 7.12 -0.66
C ILE A 41 1.85 8.52 -1.13
N ASN A 42 1.63 8.78 -2.40
CA ASN A 42 1.96 10.07 -3.02
C ASN A 42 3.40 10.50 -2.71
N GLY A 43 4.31 9.54 -2.73
CA GLY A 43 5.73 9.80 -2.52
C GLY A 43 6.17 9.80 -1.07
N GLU A 44 5.26 9.53 -0.14
CA GLU A 44 5.57 9.56 1.28
C GLU A 44 5.47 8.17 1.88
N GLY A 45 6.55 7.69 2.50
CA GLY A 45 6.56 6.37 3.14
C GLY A 45 5.70 6.36 4.39
N ILE A 46 4.90 5.32 4.55
CA ILE A 46 3.97 5.20 5.67
C ILE A 46 4.48 4.10 6.61
N PRO A 47 4.93 4.44 7.81
CA PRO A 47 5.42 3.42 8.76
C PRO A 47 4.30 2.47 9.17
N THR A 48 4.67 1.21 9.42
CA THR A 48 3.69 0.19 9.77
C THR A 48 2.92 0.51 11.05
N ASN A 49 3.56 1.21 11.97
CA ASN A 49 2.92 1.51 13.26
C ASN A 49 1.78 2.52 13.15
N VAL A 50 1.61 3.16 12.00
CA VAL A 50 0.49 4.09 11.80
C VAL A 50 -0.48 3.63 10.71
N TRP A 51 -0.30 2.41 10.20
CA TRP A 51 -1.18 1.90 9.14
C TRP A 51 -2.64 1.84 9.58
N SER A 52 -2.89 1.51 10.84
CA SER A 52 -4.26 1.38 11.34
C SER A 52 -4.96 2.72 11.54
N THR A 53 -4.19 3.80 11.58
CA THR A 53 -4.75 5.14 11.82
C THR A 53 -4.60 6.07 10.62
N THR A 54 -3.99 5.60 9.54
CA THR A 54 -3.78 6.41 8.35
C THR A 54 -4.77 6.01 7.28
N ASN A 55 -5.64 6.92 6.87
CA ASN A 55 -6.58 6.67 5.80
C ASN A 55 -5.88 6.81 4.46
N VAL A 56 -6.33 6.02 3.49
CA VAL A 56 -5.82 6.10 2.13
C VAL A 56 -6.58 7.20 1.40
N PRO A 57 -5.90 8.25 0.96
CA PRO A 57 -6.61 9.35 0.29
C PRO A 57 -7.18 8.93 -1.06
N ALA A 58 -8.33 9.47 -1.40
CA ALA A 58 -8.93 9.24 -2.69
C ALA A 58 -8.01 9.74 -3.80
N SER A 59 -8.00 9.03 -4.90
CA SER A 59 -7.23 9.40 -6.10
C SER A 59 -5.73 9.45 -5.85
N SER A 60 -5.26 8.77 -4.80
CA SER A 60 -3.83 8.74 -4.49
C SER A 60 -3.12 7.67 -5.29
N GLU A 61 -1.81 7.77 -5.32
CA GLU A 61 -0.95 6.79 -5.93
C GLU A 61 -0.23 6.07 -4.80
N VAL A 62 -0.46 4.75 -4.70
CA VAL A 62 0.07 3.94 -3.61
C VAL A 62 1.06 2.94 -4.19
N PHE A 63 2.29 3.00 -3.71
CA PHE A 63 3.31 2.02 -4.06
C PHE A 63 3.43 1.01 -2.93
N ALA A 64 3.39 -0.26 -3.28
CA ALA A 64 3.70 -1.34 -2.37
C ALA A 64 4.95 -2.02 -2.90
N THR A 65 6.09 -1.67 -2.32
CA THR A 65 7.36 -2.19 -2.80
C THR A 65 7.71 -3.47 -2.07
N GLY A 66 8.49 -4.30 -2.72
CA GLY A 66 8.91 -5.54 -2.12
C GLY A 66 9.80 -5.31 -0.92
N SER A 67 9.72 -6.21 0.06
CA SER A 67 10.59 -6.13 1.20
C SER A 67 11.97 -6.63 0.80
N VAL A 68 12.92 -5.72 0.77
CA VAL A 68 14.29 -6.12 0.46
C VAL A 68 14.96 -6.84 1.59
N LYS A 69 14.39 -6.77 2.77
CA LYS A 69 15.00 -7.41 3.93
C LYS A 69 15.18 -8.90 3.75
N GLY A 70 14.21 -9.52 3.12
CA GLY A 70 14.28 -10.95 2.87
C GLY A 70 15.44 -11.33 1.97
N ASN A 71 15.89 -10.40 1.18
CA ASN A 71 16.95 -10.66 0.21
C ASN A 71 18.34 -10.60 0.83
N TRP A 72 18.41 -10.14 2.03
CA TRP A 72 19.69 -10.00 2.72
C TRP A 72 20.16 -11.27 3.36
N ALA A 73 19.28 -12.20 3.47
CA ALA A 73 19.56 -13.43 4.20
C ALA A 73 20.41 -14.36 3.36
N PHE A 74 21.60 -13.97 3.12
CA PHE A 74 22.52 -14.85 2.39
C PHE A 74 23.94 -14.54 2.77
#